data_9b8d19e5469684af9f4b73c2582daf8b
#
_entry.id   9b8d19e5469684af9f4b73c2582daf8b
#
_cell.length_a   1.000
_cell.length_b   1.000
_cell.length_c   1.000
_cell.angle_alpha   90.00
_cell.angle_beta   90.00
_cell.angle_gamma   90.00
#
_symmetry.space_group_name_H-M   'P 1'
#
loop_
_entity.id
_entity.type
_entity.pdbx_description
1 polymer ?
#
loop_
_entity_poly.entity_id
_entity_poly.type
_entity_poly.pdbx_seq_one_letter_code
_entity_poly.pdbx_strand_id
1 'polypeptide(L)'
;MAIHTVFNSPIDKIIWDVGHQCYVHKILTGRKNKLSSLRKMDGIAGFPKTNESVYDNFNTGHSSTSISVALGMARANELKNKDNRVIAVIGDGSLTGGMAMEALNDAGENLGRLNPDWTKAGMQTIILPNG
;
A
#
# COMPACT_ATOMS: atom_id res chain seq x y z
N MET A 1 10.65 3.43 -6.20
CA MET A 1 11.96 3.36 -5.51
C MET A 1 12.00 4.25 -4.27
N ALA A 2 11.65 5.52 -4.32
CA ALA A 2 11.70 6.44 -3.17
C ALA A 2 11.07 5.88 -1.86
N ILE A 3 9.91 5.25 -1.94
CA ILE A 3 9.25 4.65 -0.76
C ILE A 3 10.19 3.68 -0.02
N HIS A 4 10.91 2.82 -0.75
CA HIS A 4 11.83 1.84 -0.15
C HIS A 4 13.14 2.44 0.39
N THR A 5 13.45 3.69 0.07
CA THR A 5 14.60 4.40 0.64
C THR A 5 14.26 5.15 1.92
N VAL A 6 12.98 5.46 2.11
CA VAL A 6 12.48 6.26 3.25
C VAL A 6 11.86 5.39 4.33
N PHE A 7 11.12 4.34 3.94
CA PHE A 7 10.35 3.50 4.85
C PHE A 7 11.00 2.13 5.05
N ASN A 8 10.98 1.64 6.27
CA ASN A 8 11.59 0.37 6.68
C ASN A 8 10.59 -0.79 6.50
N SER A 9 10.31 -1.18 5.23
CA SER A 9 9.50 -2.36 4.94
C SER A 9 10.29 -3.65 5.26
N PRO A 10 9.68 -4.69 5.87
CA PRO A 10 8.25 -4.90 6.11
C PRO A 10 7.71 -4.39 7.45
N ILE A 11 8.52 -3.69 8.26
CA ILE A 11 8.06 -3.09 9.52
C ILE A 11 6.99 -2.04 9.20
N ASP A 12 7.36 -1.03 8.39
CA ASP A 12 6.39 -0.13 7.78
C ASP A 12 5.59 -0.88 6.70
N LYS A 13 4.28 -0.65 6.67
CA LYS A 13 3.38 -1.37 5.77
C LYS A 13 3.12 -0.59 4.50
N ILE A 14 3.30 -1.23 3.35
CA ILE A 14 3.00 -0.63 2.04
C ILE A 14 1.83 -1.37 1.43
N ILE A 15 0.74 -0.64 1.18
CA ILE A 15 -0.48 -1.16 0.56
C ILE A 15 -0.60 -0.56 -0.86
N TRP A 16 -0.64 -1.41 -1.84
CA TRP A 16 -0.75 -1.02 -3.24
C TRP A 16 -2.20 -1.07 -3.68
N ASP A 17 -2.75 0.04 -4.17
CA ASP A 17 -4.08 0.03 -4.77
C ASP A 17 -4.05 -0.71 -6.12
N VAL A 18 -4.99 -1.60 -6.36
CA VAL A 18 -4.94 -2.58 -7.44
C VAL A 18 -3.68 -3.46 -7.38
N GLY A 19 -2.50 -2.85 -7.39
CA GLY A 19 -1.20 -3.52 -7.30
C GLY A 19 -0.50 -3.77 -8.63
N HIS A 20 -1.03 -3.27 -9.75
CA HIS A 20 -0.39 -3.41 -11.09
C HIS A 20 0.96 -2.67 -11.17
N GLN A 21 1.21 -1.68 -10.30
CA GLN A 21 2.45 -0.91 -10.22
C GLN A 21 3.50 -1.53 -9.28
N CYS A 22 3.26 -2.72 -8.71
CA CYS A 22 4.12 -3.33 -7.70
C CYS A 22 5.37 -4.06 -8.25
N TYR A 23 5.64 -4.04 -9.54
CA TYR A 23 6.74 -4.83 -10.12
C TYR A 23 8.11 -4.39 -9.61
N VAL A 24 8.34 -3.08 -9.51
CA VAL A 24 9.59 -2.56 -8.91
C VAL A 24 9.70 -2.97 -7.44
N HIS A 25 8.59 -2.96 -6.69
CA HIS A 25 8.54 -3.47 -5.33
C HIS A 25 8.95 -4.96 -5.28
N LYS A 26 8.42 -5.80 -6.17
CA LYS A 26 8.81 -7.21 -6.25
C LYS A 26 10.31 -7.41 -6.55
N ILE A 27 10.88 -6.58 -7.43
CA ILE A 27 12.31 -6.61 -7.74
C ILE A 27 13.14 -6.29 -6.50
N LEU A 28 12.81 -5.18 -5.82
CA LEU A 28 13.54 -4.69 -4.64
C LEU A 28 13.40 -5.63 -3.43
N THR A 29 12.34 -6.42 -3.37
CA THR A 29 12.07 -7.37 -2.30
C THR A 29 12.47 -8.82 -2.63
N GLY A 30 13.46 -8.98 -3.53
CA GLY A 30 14.16 -10.25 -3.76
C GLY A 30 13.56 -11.14 -4.85
N ARG A 31 12.53 -10.68 -5.59
CA ARG A 31 11.87 -11.47 -6.63
C ARG A 31 12.35 -11.18 -8.06
N LYS A 32 13.48 -10.46 -8.22
CA LYS A 32 14.04 -10.10 -9.53
C LYS A 32 14.20 -11.32 -10.45
N ASN A 33 14.79 -12.38 -9.93
CA ASN A 33 15.08 -13.60 -10.71
C ASN A 33 13.83 -14.43 -11.05
N LYS A 34 12.69 -14.13 -10.43
CA LYS A 34 11.41 -14.81 -10.68
C LYS A 34 10.51 -14.05 -11.66
N LEU A 35 10.91 -12.89 -12.17
CA LEU A 35 10.09 -12.08 -13.07
C LEU A 35 9.71 -12.77 -14.37
N SER A 36 10.54 -13.70 -14.87
CA SER A 36 10.24 -14.51 -16.05
C SER A 36 9.02 -15.42 -15.87
N SER A 37 8.64 -15.73 -14.62
CA SER A 37 7.47 -16.50 -14.25
C SER A 37 6.23 -15.64 -13.90
N LEU A 38 6.31 -14.31 -14.06
CA LEU A 38 5.24 -13.40 -13.72
C LEU A 38 3.93 -13.77 -14.45
N ARG A 39 2.83 -13.90 -13.70
CA ARG A 39 1.48 -14.26 -14.21
C ARG A 39 1.41 -15.62 -14.89
N LYS A 40 2.40 -16.48 -14.76
CA LYS A 40 2.36 -17.85 -15.26
C LYS A 40 1.87 -18.80 -14.16
N MET A 41 1.41 -19.98 -14.57
CA MET A 41 1.08 -21.06 -13.66
C MET A 41 2.30 -21.39 -12.78
N ASP A 42 2.10 -21.55 -11.51
CA ASP A 42 3.15 -21.77 -10.50
C ASP A 42 4.25 -20.68 -10.41
N GLY A 43 4.01 -19.54 -11.07
CA GLY A 43 4.89 -18.37 -11.04
C GLY A 43 4.45 -17.31 -10.03
N ILE A 44 5.16 -16.17 -10.04
CA ILE A 44 4.80 -15.06 -9.18
C ILE A 44 3.56 -14.32 -9.69
N ALA A 45 2.72 -13.87 -8.75
CA ALA A 45 1.49 -13.15 -9.05
C ALA A 45 1.76 -11.78 -9.69
N GLY A 46 0.82 -11.33 -10.52
CA GLY A 46 0.85 -9.97 -11.10
C GLY A 46 0.52 -8.85 -10.10
N PHE A 47 0.03 -9.22 -8.91
CA PHE A 47 -0.35 -8.33 -7.82
C PHE A 47 0.35 -8.74 -6.52
N PRO A 48 0.39 -7.89 -5.49
CA PRO A 48 0.89 -8.28 -4.17
C PRO A 48 0.11 -9.47 -3.61
N LYS A 49 0.84 -10.42 -3.03
CA LYS A 49 0.29 -11.61 -2.38
C LYS A 49 1.04 -11.89 -1.08
N THR A 50 0.32 -11.94 0.02
CA THR A 50 0.88 -12.15 1.37
C THR A 50 1.58 -13.50 1.55
N ASN A 51 1.17 -14.51 0.80
CA ASN A 51 1.81 -15.82 0.77
C ASN A 51 3.06 -15.89 -0.12
N GLU A 52 3.33 -14.85 -0.91
CA GLU A 52 4.48 -14.78 -1.81
C GLU A 52 5.68 -14.11 -1.13
N SER A 53 5.44 -13.13 -0.29
CA SER A 53 6.50 -12.36 0.37
C SER A 53 5.99 -11.67 1.64
N VAL A 54 6.84 -11.60 2.67
CA VAL A 54 6.58 -10.83 3.89
C VAL A 54 6.46 -9.32 3.64
N TYR A 55 6.95 -8.85 2.49
CA TYR A 55 6.84 -7.46 2.06
C TYR A 55 5.49 -7.13 1.42
N ASP A 56 4.71 -8.13 1.03
CA ASP A 56 3.37 -7.96 0.47
C ASP A 56 2.35 -7.98 1.62
N ASN A 57 2.03 -6.81 2.14
CA ASN A 57 1.26 -6.69 3.39
C ASN A 57 -0.24 -6.96 3.24
N PHE A 58 -0.76 -6.98 2.00
CA PHE A 58 -2.17 -7.26 1.71
C PHE A 58 -2.33 -7.82 0.29
N ASN A 59 -3.31 -8.71 0.11
CA ASN A 59 -3.67 -9.23 -1.21
C ASN A 59 -4.51 -8.19 -1.93
N THR A 60 -3.96 -7.59 -2.98
CA THR A 60 -4.63 -6.56 -3.75
C THR A 60 -5.04 -7.05 -5.14
N GLY A 61 -5.85 -6.28 -5.85
CA GLY A 61 -6.36 -6.59 -7.19
C GLY A 61 -7.53 -5.70 -7.60
N HIS A 62 -8.30 -5.19 -6.65
CA HIS A 62 -9.41 -4.25 -6.88
C HIS A 62 -8.99 -2.82 -6.57
N SER A 63 -9.55 -1.86 -7.33
CA SER A 63 -9.30 -0.43 -7.13
C SER A 63 -10.01 0.12 -5.89
N SER A 64 -9.52 1.24 -5.38
CA SER A 64 -10.12 2.07 -4.32
C SER A 64 -10.13 1.42 -2.92
N THR A 65 -9.44 0.29 -2.72
CA THR A 65 -9.46 -0.45 -1.45
C THR A 65 -8.29 -0.12 -0.51
N SER A 66 -7.21 0.43 -1.05
CA SER A 66 -5.94 0.58 -0.33
C SER A 66 -6.03 1.50 0.89
N ILE A 67 -6.80 2.58 0.79
CA ILE A 67 -6.94 3.56 1.89
C ILE A 67 -7.67 2.93 3.07
N SER A 68 -8.78 2.23 2.84
CA SER A 68 -9.53 1.53 3.91
C SER A 68 -8.66 0.50 4.62
N VAL A 69 -7.89 -0.29 3.84
CA VAL A 69 -6.98 -1.30 4.39
C VAL A 69 -5.87 -0.65 5.21
N ALA A 70 -5.25 0.40 4.67
CA ALA A 70 -4.19 1.13 5.36
C ALA A 70 -4.69 1.79 6.65
N LEU A 71 -5.90 2.37 6.61
CA LEU A 71 -6.55 2.97 7.78
C LEU A 71 -6.79 1.94 8.89
N GLY A 72 -7.32 0.76 8.54
CA GLY A 72 -7.50 -0.33 9.51
C GLY A 72 -6.18 -0.80 10.13
N MET A 73 -5.09 -0.87 9.34
CA MET A 73 -3.77 -1.22 9.86
C MET A 73 -3.20 -0.12 10.76
N ALA A 74 -3.37 1.16 10.41
CA ALA A 74 -2.92 2.29 11.22
C ALA A 74 -3.62 2.30 12.58
N ARG A 75 -4.93 2.13 12.62
CA ARG A 75 -5.71 2.00 13.86
C ARG A 75 -5.26 0.81 14.72
N ALA A 76 -4.98 -0.33 14.08
CA ALA A 76 -4.46 -1.49 14.80
C ALA A 76 -3.06 -1.24 15.39
N ASN A 77 -2.22 -0.45 14.71
CA ASN A 77 -0.93 -0.04 15.24
C ASN A 77 -1.09 0.88 16.45
N GLU A 78 -1.96 1.87 16.37
CA GLU A 78 -2.29 2.78 17.48
C GLU A 78 -2.76 2.00 18.71
N LEU A 79 -3.75 1.11 18.56
CA LEU A 79 -4.24 0.25 19.65
C LEU A 79 -3.17 -0.65 20.27
N LYS A 80 -2.13 -0.98 19.51
CA LYS A 80 -0.99 -1.80 19.96
C LYS A 80 0.23 -0.99 20.39
N ASN A 81 0.12 0.34 20.43
CA ASN A 81 1.22 1.26 20.71
C ASN A 81 2.46 0.98 19.82
N LYS A 82 2.25 0.81 18.51
CA LYS A 82 3.31 0.59 17.52
C LYS A 82 3.56 1.84 16.71
N ASP A 83 4.84 2.20 16.53
CA ASP A 83 5.27 3.40 15.80
C ASP A 83 5.47 3.17 14.29
N ASN A 84 5.21 1.97 13.78
CA ASN A 84 5.39 1.68 12.36
C ASN A 84 4.32 2.37 11.50
N ARG A 85 4.77 2.93 10.38
CA ARG A 85 3.92 3.67 9.45
C ARG A 85 3.16 2.75 8.51
N VAL A 86 2.04 3.25 8.00
CA VAL A 86 1.27 2.58 6.96
C VAL A 86 1.11 3.53 5.76
N ILE A 87 1.49 3.05 4.59
CA ILE A 87 1.54 3.81 3.36
C ILE A 87 0.56 3.18 2.36
N ALA A 88 -0.41 3.94 1.87
CA ALA A 88 -1.23 3.55 0.74
C ALA A 88 -0.69 4.19 -0.54
N VAL A 89 -0.41 3.38 -1.56
CA VAL A 89 -0.02 3.84 -2.90
C VAL A 89 -1.22 3.64 -3.81
N ILE A 90 -1.86 4.74 -4.17
CA ILE A 90 -3.10 4.75 -4.94
C ILE A 90 -2.95 5.55 -6.23
N GLY A 91 -3.58 5.09 -7.31
CA GLY A 91 -3.68 5.85 -8.56
C GLY A 91 -4.77 6.92 -8.48
N ASP A 92 -4.61 7.99 -9.27
CA ASP A 92 -5.56 9.10 -9.38
C ASP A 92 -6.98 8.60 -9.74
N GLY A 93 -7.08 7.69 -10.71
CA GLY A 93 -8.36 7.09 -11.08
C GLY A 93 -9.02 6.29 -9.96
N SER A 94 -8.23 5.55 -9.17
CA SER A 94 -8.74 4.79 -8.01
C SER A 94 -9.23 5.72 -6.89
N LEU A 95 -8.69 6.92 -6.81
CA LEU A 95 -9.10 7.91 -5.80
C LEU A 95 -10.51 8.45 -6.04
N THR A 96 -11.03 8.35 -7.26
CA THR A 96 -12.40 8.77 -7.58
C THR A 96 -13.48 7.78 -7.12
N GLY A 97 -13.10 6.59 -6.68
CA GLY A 97 -14.03 5.58 -6.20
C GLY A 97 -14.65 5.91 -4.84
N GLY A 98 -15.92 5.58 -4.65
CA GLY A 98 -16.67 5.86 -3.41
C GLY A 98 -16.00 5.30 -2.16
N MET A 99 -15.48 4.07 -2.21
CA MET A 99 -14.75 3.45 -1.11
C MET A 99 -13.51 4.25 -0.67
N ALA A 100 -12.77 4.82 -1.63
CA ALA A 100 -11.62 5.66 -1.32
C ALA A 100 -12.06 6.95 -0.62
N MET A 101 -13.14 7.57 -1.09
CA MET A 101 -13.68 8.80 -0.49
C MET A 101 -14.27 8.54 0.91
N GLU A 102 -14.96 7.45 1.12
CA GLU A 102 -15.45 7.05 2.45
C GLU A 102 -14.28 6.86 3.44
N ALA A 103 -13.23 6.15 3.01
CA ALA A 103 -12.05 5.94 3.84
C ALA A 103 -11.30 7.24 4.15
N LEU A 104 -11.25 8.18 3.19
CA LEU A 104 -10.65 9.50 3.41
C LEU A 104 -11.47 10.33 4.42
N ASN A 105 -12.79 10.31 4.32
CA ASN A 105 -13.67 10.98 5.28
C ASN A 105 -13.48 10.41 6.68
N ASP A 106 -13.49 9.07 6.82
CA ASP A 106 -13.28 8.40 8.09
C ASP A 106 -11.88 8.69 8.68
N ALA A 107 -10.85 8.72 7.84
CA ALA A 107 -9.51 9.08 8.28
C ALA A 107 -9.40 10.54 8.73
N GLY A 108 -10.07 11.47 8.03
CA GLY A 108 -10.12 12.89 8.39
C GLY A 108 -10.83 13.14 9.72
N GLU A 109 -11.92 12.42 9.97
CA GLU A 109 -12.70 12.56 11.21
C GLU A 109 -12.00 11.96 12.43
N ASN A 110 -11.41 10.77 12.29
CA ASN A 110 -10.94 9.99 13.42
C ASN A 110 -9.42 10.03 13.66
N LEU A 111 -8.62 10.33 12.64
CA LEU A 111 -7.17 10.42 12.78
C LEU A 111 -6.61 11.84 12.72
N GLY A 112 -7.45 12.84 12.37
CA GLY A 112 -7.10 14.27 12.39
C GLY A 112 -5.87 14.69 11.57
N ARG A 113 -5.17 13.77 10.92
CA ARG A 113 -3.87 14.00 10.28
C ARG A 113 -3.66 13.12 9.05
N LEU A 114 -4.39 13.37 7.99
CA LEU A 114 -3.97 12.91 6.68
C LEU A 114 -2.82 13.79 6.19
N ASN A 115 -1.68 13.22 5.93
CA ASN A 115 -0.63 13.89 5.15
C ASN A 115 -0.65 13.31 3.72
N PRO A 116 -1.40 13.89 2.79
CA PRO A 116 -1.37 13.50 1.39
C PRO A 116 -0.13 14.09 0.75
N ASP A 117 0.85 13.26 0.45
CA ASP A 117 1.99 13.67 -0.36
C ASP A 117 1.64 13.47 -1.85
N TRP A 118 1.25 14.58 -2.50
CA TRP A 118 0.82 14.61 -3.89
C TRP A 118 2.05 14.61 -4.82
N THR A 119 2.42 13.47 -5.37
CA THR A 119 3.46 13.43 -6.38
C THR A 119 2.90 13.73 -7.78
N LYS A 120 3.66 14.48 -8.59
CA LYS A 120 3.28 14.92 -9.95
C LYS A 120 3.12 13.78 -10.98
N ALA A 121 3.22 12.53 -10.59
CA ALA A 121 3.34 11.38 -11.49
C ALA A 121 2.07 10.51 -11.59
N GLY A 122 0.88 11.03 -11.29
CA GLY A 122 -0.38 10.27 -11.38
C GLY A 122 -0.52 9.15 -10.33
N MET A 123 0.44 8.98 -9.44
CA MET A 123 0.36 8.12 -8.25
C MET A 123 0.40 8.97 -7.00
N GLN A 124 -0.52 8.69 -6.10
CA GLN A 124 -0.62 9.39 -4.82
C GLN A 124 -0.22 8.45 -3.71
N THR A 125 0.61 8.95 -2.81
CA THR A 125 0.99 8.23 -1.60
C THR A 125 0.31 8.90 -0.43
N ILE A 126 -0.55 8.16 0.26
CA ILE A 126 -1.18 8.60 1.48
C ILE A 126 -0.45 7.93 2.62
N ILE A 127 0.15 8.72 3.49
CA ILE A 127 0.82 8.25 4.68
C ILE A 127 -0.12 8.50 5.84
N LEU A 128 -0.46 7.43 6.55
CA LEU A 128 -1.27 7.51 7.76
C LEU A 128 -0.32 7.59 8.95
N PRO A 129 -0.29 8.71 9.67
CA PRO A 129 0.51 8.83 10.89
C PRO A 129 -0.07 7.91 11.97
N ASN A 130 0.79 7.43 12.83
CA ASN A 130 0.39 6.93 14.13
C ASN A 130 -0.04 8.14 14.98
N GLY A 131 -1.14 8.03 15.70
CA GLY A 131 -1.81 9.09 16.44
C GLY A 131 -0.93 9.95 17.34
#